data_7f6ec5f54189cb05fc0f24acd51e29da
#
_entry.id   7f6ec5f54189cb05fc0f24acd51e29da
#
_cell.length_a   1.000
_cell.length_b   1.000
_cell.length_c   1.000
_cell.angle_alpha   90.00
_cell.angle_beta   90.00
_cell.angle_gamma   90.00
#
_symmetry.space_group_name_H-M   'P 1'
#
loop_
_entity.id
_entity.type
_entity.pdbx_description
1 polymer ?
#
loop_
_entity_poly.entity_id
_entity_poly.type
_entity_poly.pdbx_seq_one_letter_code
_entity_poly.pdbx_strand_id
1 'polypeptide(L)'
;MEHYNPLLTEPSSDHKFITIGEIMLRLTPPSYEKIRMATSFEASYGGSEANIALALANLGVDSTFFSVVPNNSLGKSAIRMLRSNDVHCTPMILSTPEETPTHRLGSYYLEAGYGIRPSKVIYDRKNSAFAEYN
;
A
#
# COMPACT_ATOMS: atom_id res chain seq x y z
N MET A 1 16.32 35.01 0.79
CA MET A 1 16.36 33.54 1.03
C MET A 1 15.04 32.98 0.56
N GLU A 2 15.05 32.30 -0.56
CA GLU A 2 13.83 31.63 -1.05
C GLU A 2 13.54 30.46 -0.12
N HIS A 3 12.33 30.45 0.44
CA HIS A 3 11.89 29.32 1.24
C HIS A 3 11.61 28.15 0.30
N TYR A 4 12.39 27.07 0.42
CA TYR A 4 12.13 25.82 -0.25
C TYR A 4 10.74 25.32 0.17
N ASN A 5 9.82 25.24 -0.79
CA ASN A 5 8.51 24.64 -0.56
C ASN A 5 8.37 23.40 -1.45
N PRO A 6 8.47 22.20 -0.90
CA PRO A 6 8.42 20.96 -1.67
C PRO A 6 7.10 20.74 -2.42
N LEU A 7 6.03 21.44 -2.01
CA LEU A 7 4.73 21.35 -2.68
C LEU A 7 4.65 22.22 -3.94
N LEU A 8 5.55 23.18 -4.10
CA LEU A 8 5.57 24.13 -5.22
C LEU A 8 6.76 23.95 -6.16
N THR A 9 7.69 23.05 -5.82
CA THR A 9 8.84 22.73 -6.67
C THR A 9 8.52 21.49 -7.49
N GLU A 10 8.77 21.56 -8.80
CA GLU A 10 8.75 20.36 -9.63
C GLU A 10 9.77 19.35 -9.08
N PRO A 11 9.42 18.07 -9.03
CA PRO A 11 10.34 17.06 -8.56
C PRO A 11 11.62 17.10 -9.42
N SER A 12 12.76 17.12 -8.76
CA SER A 12 14.06 17.09 -9.44
C SER A 12 14.13 15.85 -10.33
N SER A 13 14.31 16.06 -11.62
CA SER A 13 14.39 14.97 -12.61
C SER A 13 15.61 14.04 -12.41
N ASP A 14 16.53 14.43 -11.51
CA ASP A 14 17.82 13.76 -11.36
C ASP A 14 17.80 12.59 -10.37
N HIS A 15 16.78 12.50 -9.53
CA HIS A 15 16.68 11.44 -8.53
C HIS A 15 15.33 10.74 -8.59
N LYS A 16 15.35 9.49 -9.04
CA LYS A 16 14.20 8.59 -9.05
C LYS A 16 14.36 7.54 -7.97
N PHE A 17 13.33 7.37 -7.17
CA PHE A 17 13.26 6.29 -6.20
C PHE A 17 12.36 5.17 -6.70
N ILE A 18 12.84 3.95 -6.61
CA ILE A 18 12.04 2.76 -6.90
C ILE A 18 12.00 1.91 -5.64
N THR A 19 10.82 1.60 -5.16
CA THR A 19 10.61 0.64 -4.08
C THR A 19 9.92 -0.60 -4.62
N ILE A 20 10.30 -1.76 -4.09
CA ILE A 20 9.79 -3.06 -4.52
C ILE A 20 9.29 -3.80 -3.28
N GLY A 21 8.03 -4.20 -3.29
CA GLY A 21 7.45 -4.90 -2.15
C GLY A 21 5.99 -5.24 -2.34
N GLU A 22 5.38 -5.78 -1.30
CA GLU A 22 3.97 -6.14 -1.32
C GLU A 22 3.10 -4.99 -0.83
N ILE A 23 2.06 -4.67 -1.60
CA ILE A 23 0.96 -3.83 -1.13
C ILE A 23 -0.20 -4.72 -0.70
N MET A 24 -0.79 -4.42 0.45
CA MET A 24 -1.84 -5.22 1.08
C MET A 24 -3.05 -4.36 1.40
N LEU A 25 -4.22 -5.00 1.42
CA LEU A 25 -5.43 -4.42 1.98
C LEU A 25 -5.31 -4.38 3.50
N ARG A 26 -5.44 -3.20 4.08
CA ARG A 26 -5.48 -2.99 5.53
C ARG A 26 -6.91 -2.81 5.99
N LEU A 27 -7.33 -3.60 6.95
CA LEU A 27 -8.65 -3.56 7.57
C LEU A 27 -8.51 -3.16 9.04
N THR A 28 -9.13 -2.04 9.42
CA THR A 28 -9.03 -1.47 10.76
C THR A 28 -10.42 -1.24 11.34
N PRO A 29 -10.75 -1.77 12.52
CA PRO A 29 -11.99 -1.42 13.19
C PRO A 29 -12.08 0.09 13.48
N PRO A 30 -13.23 0.71 13.36
CA PRO A 30 -13.38 2.13 13.69
C PRO A 30 -13.23 2.39 15.19
N SER A 31 -12.92 3.63 15.55
CA SER A 31 -12.97 4.12 16.94
C SER A 31 -12.18 3.29 17.95
N TYR A 32 -11.01 2.77 17.58
CA TYR A 32 -10.15 1.95 18.44
C TYR A 32 -10.82 0.67 18.97
N GLU A 33 -11.85 0.18 18.29
CA GLU A 33 -12.54 -1.03 18.68
C GLU A 33 -11.63 -2.25 18.55
N LYS A 34 -11.84 -3.24 19.42
CA LYS A 34 -11.10 -4.52 19.30
C LYS A 34 -11.64 -5.34 18.14
N ILE A 35 -10.76 -5.98 17.40
CA ILE A 35 -11.13 -6.83 16.25
C ILE A 35 -12.22 -7.84 16.63
N ARG A 36 -12.09 -8.50 17.78
CA ARG A 36 -13.06 -9.51 18.26
C ARG A 36 -14.47 -8.97 18.48
N MET A 37 -14.64 -7.65 18.60
CA MET A 37 -15.92 -6.99 18.82
C MET A 37 -16.41 -6.23 17.58
N ALA A 38 -15.57 -6.12 16.56
CA ALA A 38 -15.83 -5.29 15.39
C ALA A 38 -16.94 -5.89 14.52
N THR A 39 -17.86 -5.04 14.13
CA THR A 39 -18.93 -5.36 13.16
C THR A 39 -18.67 -4.70 11.80
N SER A 40 -17.68 -3.82 11.71
CA SER A 40 -17.25 -3.14 10.48
C SER A 40 -15.77 -2.88 10.50
N PHE A 41 -15.20 -2.66 9.31
CA PHE A 41 -13.80 -2.33 9.12
C PHE A 41 -13.67 -1.20 8.11
N GLU A 42 -12.80 -0.25 8.40
CA GLU A 42 -12.32 0.73 7.43
C GLU A 42 -11.23 0.09 6.58
N ALA A 43 -11.37 0.20 5.26
CA ALA A 43 -10.42 -0.35 4.30
C ALA A 43 -9.44 0.71 3.81
N SER A 44 -8.17 0.38 3.80
CA SER A 44 -7.09 1.18 3.21
C SER A 44 -6.03 0.24 2.66
N TYR A 45 -4.96 0.78 2.11
CA TYR A 45 -3.86 -0.03 1.57
C TYR A 45 -2.56 0.36 2.25
N GLY A 46 -1.69 -0.61 2.46
CA GLY A 46 -0.39 -0.40 3.10
C GLY A 46 0.59 -1.51 2.80
N GLY A 47 1.79 -1.30 3.25
CA GLY A 47 2.96 -2.15 3.10
C GLY A 47 4.18 -1.29 3.32
N SER A 48 5.26 -1.83 3.86
CA SER A 48 6.45 -1.04 4.23
C SER A 48 6.99 -0.23 3.06
N GLU A 49 7.22 -0.87 1.93
CA GLU A 49 7.80 -0.26 0.73
C GLU A 49 6.80 0.66 0.03
N ALA A 50 5.51 0.31 0.04
CA ALA A 50 4.44 1.17 -0.47
C ALA A 50 4.32 2.46 0.36
N ASN A 51 4.42 2.35 1.68
CA ASN A 51 4.39 3.51 2.58
C ASN A 51 5.59 4.43 2.34
N ILE A 52 6.78 3.87 2.06
CA ILE A 52 7.97 4.65 1.69
C ILE A 52 7.73 5.38 0.37
N ALA A 53 7.21 4.70 -0.64
CA ALA A 53 6.90 5.31 -1.94
C ALA A 53 5.91 6.49 -1.80
N LEU A 54 4.86 6.31 -0.99
CA LEU A 54 3.87 7.36 -0.70
C LEU A 54 4.50 8.56 0.03
N ALA A 55 5.33 8.29 1.04
CA ALA A 55 6.00 9.35 1.80
C ALA A 55 6.94 10.17 0.91
N LEU A 56 7.73 9.51 0.06
CA LEU A 56 8.62 10.17 -0.89
C LEU A 56 7.85 11.00 -1.91
N ALA A 57 6.77 10.47 -2.48
CA ALA A 57 5.91 11.21 -3.41
C ALA A 57 5.31 12.45 -2.75
N ASN A 58 4.85 12.34 -1.50
CA ASN A 58 4.33 13.48 -0.74
C ASN A 58 5.39 14.55 -0.44
N LEU A 59 6.65 14.18 -0.43
CA LEU A 59 7.79 15.11 -0.29
C LEU A 59 8.28 15.67 -1.63
N GLY A 60 7.59 15.37 -2.73
CA GLY A 60 7.96 15.86 -4.07
C GLY A 60 9.08 15.07 -4.74
N VAL A 61 9.42 13.89 -4.24
CA VAL A 61 10.41 13.01 -4.86
C VAL A 61 9.73 12.16 -5.93
N ASP A 62 10.38 12.00 -7.08
CA ASP A 62 9.92 11.08 -8.14
C ASP A 62 10.00 9.64 -7.65
N SER A 63 8.85 9.09 -7.27
CA SER A 63 8.72 7.81 -6.59
C SER A 63 7.96 6.81 -7.46
N THR A 64 8.55 5.64 -7.67
CA THR A 64 7.95 4.52 -8.39
C THR A 64 7.82 3.32 -7.47
N PHE A 65 6.70 2.63 -7.54
CA PHE A 65 6.45 1.41 -6.79
C PHE A 65 6.29 0.23 -7.73
N PHE A 66 7.02 -0.85 -7.45
CA PHE A 66 6.88 -2.11 -8.16
C PHE A 66 6.28 -3.17 -7.24
N SER A 67 5.24 -3.83 -7.72
CA SER A 67 4.59 -4.95 -7.04
C SER A 67 3.83 -5.80 -8.03
N VAL A 68 3.35 -6.94 -7.56
CA VAL A 68 2.40 -7.78 -8.27
C VAL A 68 1.09 -7.80 -7.49
N VAL A 69 0.01 -7.48 -8.16
CA VAL A 69 -1.34 -7.50 -7.58
C VAL A 69 -2.27 -8.28 -8.51
N PRO A 70 -3.33 -8.90 -7.97
CA PRO A 70 -4.26 -9.65 -8.81
C PRO A 70 -5.04 -8.71 -9.73
N ASN A 71 -5.33 -9.16 -10.94
CA ASN A 71 -6.17 -8.42 -11.90
C ASN A 71 -7.66 -8.51 -11.50
N ASN A 72 -7.99 -7.93 -10.37
CA ASN A 72 -9.34 -7.82 -9.85
C ASN A 72 -9.57 -6.42 -9.25
N SER A 73 -10.76 -6.18 -8.72
CA SER A 73 -11.13 -4.88 -8.16
C SER A 73 -10.23 -4.43 -7.00
N LEU A 74 -9.76 -5.35 -6.18
CA LEU A 74 -8.86 -5.01 -5.04
C LEU A 74 -7.48 -4.60 -5.54
N GLY A 75 -6.88 -5.35 -6.47
CA GLY A 75 -5.59 -5.01 -7.05
C GLY A 75 -5.63 -3.67 -7.80
N LYS A 76 -6.68 -3.44 -8.57
CA LYS A 76 -6.88 -2.16 -9.28
C LYS A 76 -7.09 -1.00 -8.33
N SER A 77 -7.79 -1.21 -7.22
CA SER A 77 -7.99 -0.19 -6.19
C SER A 77 -6.70 0.20 -5.48
N ALA A 78 -5.82 -0.77 -5.22
CA ALA A 78 -4.49 -0.52 -4.66
C ALA A 78 -3.65 0.38 -5.59
N ILE A 79 -3.63 0.06 -6.89
CA ILE A 79 -2.94 0.87 -7.89
C ILE A 79 -3.54 2.29 -7.96
N ARG A 80 -4.86 2.40 -7.94
CA ARG A 80 -5.54 3.70 -7.97
C ARG A 80 -5.15 4.57 -6.76
N MET A 81 -5.09 3.99 -5.58
CA MET A 81 -4.68 4.71 -4.38
C MET A 81 -3.25 5.23 -4.51
N LEU A 82 -2.31 4.42 -4.97
CA LEU A 82 -0.93 4.84 -5.18
C LEU A 82 -0.84 5.96 -6.21
N ARG A 83 -1.51 5.82 -7.35
CA ARG A 83 -1.51 6.83 -8.42
C ARG A 83 -2.15 8.14 -7.98
N SER A 84 -3.20 8.11 -7.17
CA SER A 84 -3.84 9.32 -6.64
C SER A 84 -2.96 10.09 -5.66
N ASN A 85 -1.88 9.48 -5.18
CA ASN A 85 -0.85 10.07 -4.33
C ASN A 85 0.48 10.30 -5.09
N ASP A 86 0.42 10.41 -6.42
CA ASP A 86 1.55 10.72 -7.30
C ASP A 86 2.67 9.67 -7.30
N VAL A 87 2.38 8.43 -6.91
CA VAL A 87 3.31 7.32 -7.06
C VAL A 87 3.17 6.72 -8.46
N HIS A 88 4.28 6.58 -9.17
CA HIS A 88 4.30 5.94 -10.49
C HIS A 88 4.17 4.42 -10.34
N CYS A 89 3.19 3.85 -11.03
CA CYS A 89 2.86 2.42 -10.98
C CYS A 89 3.05 1.71 -12.34
N THR A 90 3.73 2.35 -13.29
CA THR A 90 3.94 1.78 -14.64
C THR A 90 4.54 0.37 -14.61
N PRO A 91 5.53 0.04 -13.74
CA PRO A 91 6.08 -1.31 -13.69
C PRO A 91 5.23 -2.33 -12.92
N MET A 92 4.12 -1.93 -12.32
CA MET A 92 3.29 -2.87 -11.56
C MET A 92 2.63 -3.90 -12.48
N ILE A 93 2.55 -5.14 -11.99
CA ILE A 93 1.98 -6.27 -12.72
C ILE A 93 0.59 -6.57 -12.18
N LEU A 94 -0.39 -6.63 -13.09
CA LEU A 94 -1.72 -7.19 -12.85
C LEU A 94 -1.70 -8.66 -13.25
N SER A 95 -1.55 -9.55 -12.28
CA SER A 95 -1.43 -10.98 -12.56
C SER A 95 -2.76 -11.61 -12.95
N THR A 96 -2.69 -12.59 -13.84
CA THR A 96 -3.84 -13.42 -14.21
C THR A 96 -3.99 -14.61 -13.25
N PRO A 97 -5.15 -15.29 -13.24
CA PRO A 97 -5.32 -16.52 -12.43
C PRO A 97 -4.36 -17.65 -12.80
N GLU A 98 -3.86 -17.68 -14.05
CA GLU A 98 -2.86 -18.67 -14.49
C GLU A 98 -1.50 -18.39 -13.89
N GLU A 99 -1.13 -17.12 -13.74
CA GLU A 99 0.16 -16.67 -13.15
C GLU A 99 0.15 -16.77 -11.62
N THR A 100 -0.98 -16.48 -11.01
CA THR A 100 -1.15 -16.51 -9.56
C THR A 100 -2.48 -17.21 -9.23
N PRO A 101 -2.48 -18.55 -9.07
CA PRO A 101 -3.71 -19.35 -8.98
C PRO A 101 -4.64 -18.97 -7.83
N THR A 102 -4.11 -18.57 -6.68
CA THR A 102 -4.93 -18.09 -5.56
C THR A 102 -5.58 -16.73 -5.88
N HIS A 103 -4.96 -15.96 -6.76
CA HIS A 103 -5.48 -14.70 -7.33
C HIS A 103 -6.01 -13.72 -6.27
N ARG A 104 -5.24 -13.56 -5.19
CA ARG A 104 -5.64 -12.74 -4.05
C ARG A 104 -4.65 -11.61 -3.76
N LEU A 105 -5.18 -10.47 -3.33
CA LEU A 105 -4.39 -9.43 -2.68
C LEU A 105 -4.18 -9.84 -1.22
N GLY A 106 -2.94 -9.78 -0.73
CA GLY A 106 -2.67 -10.00 0.69
C GLY A 106 -3.40 -8.96 1.54
N SER A 107 -3.76 -9.34 2.76
CA SER A 107 -4.45 -8.44 3.69
C SER A 107 -3.83 -8.51 5.08
N TYR A 108 -4.10 -7.51 5.88
CA TYR A 108 -3.82 -7.53 7.31
C TYR A 108 -4.85 -6.72 8.08
N TYR A 109 -5.03 -7.13 9.33
CA TYR A 109 -5.94 -6.47 10.26
C TYR A 109 -5.10 -5.65 11.24
N LEU A 110 -5.44 -4.39 11.40
CA LEU A 110 -4.81 -3.50 12.36
C LEU A 110 -5.80 -3.12 13.45
N GLU A 111 -5.57 -3.63 14.66
CA GLU A 111 -6.24 -3.15 15.86
C GLU A 111 -5.44 -1.97 16.41
N ALA A 112 -5.95 -0.76 16.27
CA ALA A 112 -5.26 0.43 16.76
C ALA A 112 -5.20 0.45 18.28
N GLY A 113 -4.03 0.76 18.83
CA GLY A 113 -3.83 0.91 20.26
C GLY A 113 -4.54 2.13 20.83
N TYR A 114 -4.87 2.08 22.12
CA TYR A 114 -5.46 3.20 22.83
C TYR A 114 -4.93 3.24 24.27
N GLY A 115 -4.42 4.41 24.71
CA GLY A 115 -3.81 4.55 26.03
C GLY A 115 -2.62 3.60 26.18
N ILE A 116 -2.66 2.75 27.21
CA ILE A 116 -1.63 1.72 27.46
C ILE A 116 -1.80 0.46 26.62
N ARG A 117 -2.90 0.32 25.90
CA ARG A 117 -3.13 -0.83 25.01
C ARG A 117 -2.32 -0.68 23.73
N PRO A 118 -1.38 -1.60 23.43
CA PRO A 118 -0.62 -1.55 22.20
C PRO A 118 -1.47 -1.86 20.97
N SER A 119 -1.01 -1.42 19.82
CA SER A 119 -1.56 -1.84 18.53
C SER A 119 -1.26 -3.30 18.28
N LYS A 120 -2.15 -3.99 17.55
CA LYS A 120 -2.00 -5.39 17.17
C LYS A 120 -2.22 -5.56 15.68
N VAL A 121 -1.35 -6.32 15.04
CA VAL A 121 -1.44 -6.64 13.62
C VAL A 121 -1.62 -8.13 13.43
N ILE A 122 -2.57 -8.51 12.56
CA ILE A 122 -2.80 -9.90 12.15
C ILE A 122 -2.67 -9.95 10.63
N TYR A 123 -1.67 -10.68 10.14
CA TYR A 123 -1.43 -10.84 8.71
C TYR A 123 -2.24 -12.01 8.14
N ASP A 124 -2.82 -11.79 6.97
CA ASP A 124 -3.43 -12.80 6.11
C ASP A 124 -2.92 -12.58 4.68
N ARG A 125 -1.71 -13.04 4.41
CA ARG A 125 -0.98 -12.77 3.16
C ARG A 125 -0.38 -14.00 2.50
N LYS A 126 -0.62 -15.18 3.05
CA LYS A 126 -0.13 -16.42 2.46
C LYS A 126 -0.71 -16.63 1.07
N ASN A 127 0.14 -17.01 0.13
CA ASN A 127 -0.25 -17.23 -1.27
C ASN A 127 -0.93 -16.00 -1.92
N SER A 128 -0.52 -14.80 -1.55
CA SER A 128 -0.91 -13.60 -2.27
C SER A 128 -0.34 -13.60 -3.69
N ALA A 129 -0.92 -12.78 -4.58
CA ALA A 129 -0.40 -12.66 -5.94
C ALA A 129 1.08 -12.28 -5.98
N PHE A 130 1.51 -11.40 -5.08
CA PHE A 130 2.92 -11.04 -4.94
C PHE A 130 3.80 -12.24 -4.55
N ALA A 131 3.32 -13.11 -3.67
CA ALA A 131 4.06 -14.29 -3.20
C ALA A 131 4.08 -15.44 -4.23
N GLU A 132 3.06 -15.57 -5.06
CA GLU A 132 2.92 -16.66 -6.05
C GLU A 132 3.55 -16.36 -7.40
N TYR A 133 3.75 -15.08 -7.73
CA TYR A 133 4.28 -14.68 -9.03
C TYR A 133 5.75 -15.08 -9.19
N ASN A 134 6.09 -15.80 -10.27
CA ASN A 134 7.42 -16.25 -10.64
C ASN A 134 7.91 -15.58 -11.92
#